data_c3bf4d0a8e0259f27318b950840356e1
#
_entry.id   c3bf4d0a8e0259f27318b950840356e1
#
_cell.length_a   1.000
_cell.length_b   1.000
_cell.length_c   1.000
_cell.angle_alpha   90.00
_cell.angle_beta   90.00
_cell.angle_gamma   90.00
#
_symmetry.space_group_name_H-M   'P 1'
#
loop_
_entity.id
_entity.type
_entity.pdbx_description
1 polymer ?
#
loop_
_entity_poly.entity_id
_entity_poly.type
_entity_poly.pdbx_seq_one_letter_code
_entity_poly.pdbx_strand_id
1 'polypeptide(L)'
;AISYFLAAHKTALLTAVQRLDLTKLAGCVVTVVQYIFQLISLICFHNYYMFVGAMILGTALTNVFAAYISKRKFPQFVCKGTISNNDKKEILNKVKGLLICNISIVTYSTLDNIVISSFIGLTAVAIYSNYMTIYKAVNQLVVMIRSAMQASVGNSVAKETLSKNLYDVYQWQFMFSIIATWCAACMICLYQPFMKMWMGEALLLPLKDVILIVIWFSIDIVQQAHFLYITGSGLWNELKYSYIFNTCFNLLLNFLLGKLIGITGVLI
;
A
#
# COMPACT_ATOMS: atom_id res chain seq x y z
N ALA A 1 11.52 -8.27 9.09
CA ALA A 1 11.14 -9.55 8.46
C ALA A 1 11.02 -10.69 9.48
N ILE A 2 12.05 -11.01 10.29
CA ILE A 2 12.06 -12.15 11.24
C ILE A 2 10.91 -12.06 12.25
N SER A 3 10.65 -10.90 12.86
CA SER A 3 9.54 -10.70 13.80
C SER A 3 8.17 -10.95 13.19
N TYR A 4 8.01 -10.66 11.89
CA TYR A 4 6.78 -10.93 11.15
C TYR A 4 6.54 -12.44 11.02
N PHE A 5 7.56 -13.23 10.67
CA PHE A 5 7.42 -14.69 10.56
C PHE A 5 6.98 -15.33 11.87
N LEU A 6 7.50 -14.87 13.00
CA LEU A 6 7.14 -15.39 14.33
C LEU A 6 5.68 -15.09 14.71
N ALA A 7 5.12 -13.98 14.25
CA ALA A 7 3.78 -13.51 14.64
C ALA A 7 2.72 -13.66 13.53
N ALA A 8 3.09 -13.99 12.29
CA ALA A 8 2.21 -13.98 11.11
C ALA A 8 0.94 -14.83 11.30
N HIS A 9 1.04 -16.02 11.88
CA HIS A 9 -0.10 -16.89 12.13
C HIS A 9 -1.11 -16.28 13.12
N LYS A 10 -0.66 -15.46 14.06
CA LYS A 10 -1.51 -14.79 15.05
C LYS A 10 -2.21 -13.56 14.45
N THR A 11 -1.51 -12.78 13.62
CA THR A 11 -2.12 -11.66 12.90
C THR A 11 -3.10 -12.15 11.84
N ALA A 12 -2.80 -13.24 11.14
CA ALA A 12 -3.72 -13.89 10.21
C ALA A 12 -5.01 -14.37 10.91
N LEU A 13 -4.91 -14.92 12.12
CA LEU A 13 -6.07 -15.28 12.92
C LEU A 13 -6.97 -14.08 13.20
N LEU A 14 -6.41 -12.93 13.62
CA LEU A 14 -7.18 -11.72 13.89
C LEU A 14 -7.87 -11.19 12.63
N THR A 15 -7.25 -11.34 11.47
CA THR A 15 -7.85 -10.99 10.18
C THR A 15 -9.01 -11.92 9.84
N ALA A 16 -8.84 -13.24 10.03
CA ALA A 16 -9.88 -14.24 9.76
C ALA A 16 -11.11 -14.08 10.65
N VAL A 17 -10.91 -13.67 11.91
CA VAL A 17 -12.01 -13.39 12.88
C VAL A 17 -12.59 -11.98 12.69
N GLN A 18 -12.17 -11.23 11.67
CA GLN A 18 -12.61 -9.86 11.37
C GLN A 18 -12.33 -8.84 12.50
N ARG A 19 -11.30 -9.08 13.32
CA ARG A 19 -10.90 -8.21 14.43
C ARG A 19 -9.60 -7.47 14.12
N LEU A 20 -9.55 -6.84 12.93
CA LEU A 20 -8.44 -5.99 12.50
C LEU A 20 -8.27 -4.75 13.40
N ASP A 21 -9.34 -4.31 14.07
CA ASP A 21 -9.35 -3.24 15.07
C ASP A 21 -8.24 -3.44 16.11
N LEU A 22 -8.10 -4.66 16.62
CA LEU A 22 -7.10 -5.00 17.64
C LEU A 22 -5.66 -4.88 17.12
N THR A 23 -5.43 -5.32 15.89
CA THR A 23 -4.11 -5.21 15.26
C THR A 23 -3.75 -3.75 15.00
N LYS A 24 -4.71 -2.96 14.54
CA LYS A 24 -4.51 -1.54 14.26
C LYS A 24 -4.32 -0.73 15.55
N LEU A 25 -5.07 -1.02 16.59
CA LEU A 25 -4.90 -0.40 17.91
C LEU A 25 -3.50 -0.68 18.49
N ALA A 26 -3.06 -1.95 18.44
CA ALA A 26 -1.71 -2.32 18.87
C ALA A 26 -0.64 -1.55 18.08
N GLY A 27 -0.80 -1.48 16.75
CA GLY A 27 0.09 -0.71 15.89
C GLY A 27 0.12 0.77 16.24
N CYS A 28 -1.04 1.39 16.48
CA CYS A 28 -1.15 2.81 16.82
C CYS A 28 -0.39 3.13 18.12
N VAL A 29 -0.61 2.36 19.18
CA VAL A 29 0.09 2.58 20.47
C VAL A 29 1.60 2.47 20.30
N VAL A 30 2.08 1.42 19.64
CA VAL A 30 3.52 1.21 19.42
C VAL A 30 4.11 2.31 18.54
N THR A 31 3.40 2.75 17.51
CA THR A 31 3.87 3.81 16.61
C THR A 31 4.00 5.16 17.32
N VAL A 32 3.06 5.51 18.20
CA VAL A 32 3.15 6.74 19.02
C VAL A 32 4.40 6.68 19.91
N VAL A 33 4.62 5.58 20.63
CA VAL A 33 5.81 5.40 21.48
C VAL A 33 7.10 5.46 20.63
N GLN A 34 7.10 4.83 19.47
CA GLN A 34 8.22 4.87 18.53
C GLN A 34 8.54 6.29 18.08
N TYR A 35 7.55 7.10 17.69
CA TYR A 35 7.78 8.48 17.25
C TYR A 35 8.29 9.36 18.38
N ILE A 36 7.78 9.20 19.60
CA ILE A 36 8.33 9.91 20.80
C ILE A 36 9.80 9.58 20.98
N PHE A 37 10.16 8.29 20.91
CA PHE A 37 11.55 7.86 21.04
C PHE A 37 12.43 8.37 19.90
N GLN A 38 11.93 8.40 18.68
CA GLN A 38 12.63 8.97 17.52
C GLN A 38 12.89 10.47 17.68
N LEU A 39 11.90 11.24 18.17
CA LEU A 39 12.07 12.66 18.45
C LEU A 39 13.13 12.90 19.52
N ILE A 40 13.09 12.16 20.62
CA ILE A 40 14.10 12.23 21.68
C ILE A 40 15.48 11.89 21.12
N SER A 41 15.59 10.86 20.29
CA SER A 41 16.84 10.43 19.66
C SER A 41 17.45 11.53 18.79
N LEU A 42 16.65 12.28 18.04
CA LEU A 42 17.13 13.37 17.20
C LEU A 42 17.46 14.64 17.99
N ILE A 43 16.62 15.00 18.95
CA ILE A 43 16.77 16.27 19.70
C ILE A 43 17.86 16.16 20.77
N CYS A 44 17.85 15.06 21.57
CA CYS A 44 18.75 14.91 22.69
C CYS A 44 20.10 14.26 22.34
N PHE A 45 20.06 13.25 21.45
CA PHE A 45 21.25 12.47 21.15
C PHE A 45 21.88 12.81 19.80
N HIS A 46 21.17 13.51 18.90
CA HIS A 46 21.62 13.85 17.55
C HIS A 46 22.16 12.62 16.77
N ASN A 47 21.62 11.44 17.06
CA ASN A 47 22.14 10.17 16.56
C ASN A 47 21.14 9.50 15.60
N TYR A 48 21.50 9.47 14.30
CA TYR A 48 20.69 8.87 13.26
C TYR A 48 20.55 7.34 13.42
N TYR A 49 21.56 6.65 13.94
CA TYR A 49 21.48 5.19 14.12
C TYR A 49 20.45 4.81 15.20
N MET A 50 20.33 5.59 16.26
CA MET A 50 19.28 5.38 17.28
C MET A 50 17.89 5.62 16.70
N PHE A 51 17.73 6.61 15.82
CA PHE A 51 16.49 6.87 15.10
C PHE A 51 16.08 5.66 14.23
N VAL A 52 16.99 5.12 13.43
CA VAL A 52 16.74 3.92 12.60
C VAL A 52 16.51 2.68 13.46
N GLY A 53 17.25 2.52 14.55
CA GLY A 53 17.06 1.42 15.51
C GLY A 53 15.66 1.41 16.11
N ALA A 54 15.10 2.58 16.42
CA ALA A 54 13.73 2.72 16.91
C ALA A 54 12.68 2.22 15.89
N MET A 55 12.89 2.41 14.60
CA MET A 55 12.00 1.88 13.54
C MET A 55 11.97 0.34 13.54
N ILE A 56 13.13 -0.28 13.67
CA ILE A 56 13.26 -1.74 13.70
C ILE A 56 12.59 -2.31 14.95
N LEU A 57 12.86 -1.72 16.11
CA LEU A 57 12.25 -2.11 17.38
C LEU A 57 10.74 -1.89 17.38
N GLY A 58 10.25 -0.78 16.88
CA GLY A 58 8.81 -0.50 16.75
C GLY A 58 8.09 -1.55 15.90
N THR A 59 8.67 -1.94 14.76
CA THR A 59 8.11 -3.00 13.92
C THR A 59 8.05 -4.35 14.66
N ALA A 60 9.11 -4.70 15.38
CA ALA A 60 9.16 -5.93 16.16
C ALA A 60 8.12 -5.92 17.30
N LEU A 61 8.04 -4.82 18.05
CA LEU A 61 7.08 -4.64 19.14
C LEU A 61 5.62 -4.71 18.66
N THR A 62 5.29 -4.11 17.52
CA THR A 62 3.94 -4.20 16.92
C THR A 62 3.55 -5.66 16.69
N ASN A 63 4.44 -6.46 16.11
CA ASN A 63 4.17 -7.87 15.84
C ASN A 63 4.02 -8.69 17.13
N VAL A 64 4.89 -8.46 18.12
CA VAL A 64 4.81 -9.13 19.42
C VAL A 64 3.52 -8.76 20.15
N PHE A 65 3.16 -7.48 20.15
CA PHE A 65 1.97 -6.99 20.84
C PHE A 65 0.68 -7.52 20.19
N ALA A 66 0.63 -7.56 18.85
CA ALA A 66 -0.48 -8.18 18.12
C ALA A 66 -0.60 -9.68 18.44
N ALA A 67 0.52 -10.40 18.51
CA ALA A 67 0.54 -11.82 18.90
C ALA A 67 0.08 -12.04 20.34
N TYR A 68 0.47 -11.17 21.25
CA TYR A 68 0.03 -11.22 22.66
C TYR A 68 -1.49 -11.02 22.78
N ILE A 69 -2.05 -9.99 22.12
CA ILE A 69 -3.50 -9.74 22.10
C ILE A 69 -4.26 -10.92 21.50
N SER A 70 -3.77 -11.48 20.40
CA SER A 70 -4.36 -12.65 19.74
C SER A 70 -4.42 -13.83 20.70
N LYS A 71 -3.32 -14.14 21.40
CA LYS A 71 -3.25 -15.25 22.37
C LYS A 71 -4.20 -15.04 23.56
N ARG A 72 -4.32 -13.81 24.05
CA ARG A 72 -5.15 -13.49 25.21
C ARG A 72 -6.64 -13.52 24.91
N LYS A 73 -7.05 -13.01 23.73
CA LYS A 73 -8.47 -12.93 23.35
C LYS A 73 -9.02 -14.20 22.72
N PHE A 74 -8.16 -14.99 22.08
CA PHE A 74 -8.54 -16.19 21.36
C PHE A 74 -7.69 -17.41 21.75
N PRO A 75 -7.69 -17.80 23.04
CA PRO A 75 -6.88 -18.91 23.55
C PRO A 75 -7.28 -20.26 22.96
N GLN A 76 -8.55 -20.39 22.49
CA GLN A 76 -9.10 -21.62 21.93
C GLN A 76 -8.46 -21.99 20.57
N PHE A 77 -7.92 -21.03 19.83
CA PHE A 77 -7.30 -21.29 18.53
C PHE A 77 -5.81 -21.61 18.72
N VAL A 78 -5.51 -22.88 18.82
CA VAL A 78 -4.13 -23.38 18.90
C VAL A 78 -3.75 -23.99 17.56
N CYS A 79 -2.61 -23.58 17.00
CA CYS A 79 -2.06 -24.20 15.80
C CYS A 79 -1.64 -25.65 16.10
N LYS A 80 -2.56 -26.59 15.97
CA LYS A 80 -2.32 -28.04 16.08
C LYS A 80 -3.00 -28.72 14.89
N GLY A 81 -2.29 -29.61 14.23
CA GLY A 81 -2.82 -30.39 13.12
C GLY A 81 -1.89 -30.41 11.91
N THR A 82 -2.16 -31.34 11.01
CA THR A 82 -1.46 -31.48 9.74
C THR A 82 -2.43 -31.18 8.61
N ILE A 83 -1.97 -30.41 7.64
CA ILE A 83 -2.73 -30.07 6.42
C ILE A 83 -2.48 -31.17 5.39
N SER A 84 -3.51 -31.57 4.63
CA SER A 84 -3.40 -32.50 3.50
C SER A 84 -2.34 -32.02 2.49
N ASN A 85 -1.62 -32.93 1.86
CA ASN A 85 -0.63 -32.58 0.85
C ASN A 85 -1.26 -31.85 -0.36
N ASN A 86 -2.50 -32.17 -0.69
CA ASN A 86 -3.23 -31.49 -1.77
C ASN A 86 -3.55 -30.04 -1.41
N ASP A 87 -4.09 -29.79 -0.21
CA ASP A 87 -4.39 -28.44 0.28
C ASP A 87 -3.12 -27.59 0.40
N LYS A 88 -2.03 -28.22 0.87
CA LYS A 88 -0.71 -27.58 0.95
C LYS A 88 -0.21 -27.12 -0.42
N LYS A 89 -0.38 -27.98 -1.43
CA LYS A 89 0.02 -27.66 -2.82
C LYS A 89 -0.83 -26.52 -3.40
N GLU A 90 -2.13 -26.53 -3.14
CA GLU A 90 -3.05 -25.46 -3.56
C GLU A 90 -2.69 -24.12 -2.91
N ILE A 91 -2.51 -24.10 -1.58
CA ILE A 91 -2.08 -22.91 -0.83
C ILE A 91 -0.76 -22.38 -1.37
N LEU A 92 0.25 -23.24 -1.58
CA LEU A 92 1.54 -22.82 -2.12
C LEU A 92 1.43 -22.23 -3.52
N ASN A 93 0.54 -22.74 -4.36
CA ASN A 93 0.31 -22.19 -5.69
C ASN A 93 -0.31 -20.79 -5.63
N LYS A 94 -1.30 -20.57 -4.76
CA LYS A 94 -1.89 -19.25 -4.51
C LYS A 94 -0.87 -18.27 -3.94
N VAL A 95 -0.03 -18.71 -3.00
CA VAL A 95 1.05 -17.88 -2.42
C VAL A 95 2.10 -17.51 -3.47
N LYS A 96 2.46 -18.41 -4.38
CA LYS A 96 3.37 -18.07 -5.50
C LYS A 96 2.80 -16.97 -6.39
N GLY A 97 1.52 -17.06 -6.77
CA GLY A 97 0.84 -16.01 -7.53
C GLY A 97 0.87 -14.67 -6.81
N LEU A 98 0.50 -14.65 -5.53
CA LEU A 98 0.55 -13.45 -4.69
C LEU A 98 1.97 -12.86 -4.58
N LEU A 99 3.00 -13.70 -4.42
CA LEU A 99 4.40 -13.26 -4.38
C LEU A 99 4.81 -12.56 -5.67
N ILE A 100 4.50 -13.15 -6.82
CA ILE A 100 4.81 -12.55 -8.14
C ILE A 100 4.11 -11.20 -8.28
N CYS A 101 2.82 -11.12 -7.96
CA CYS A 101 2.07 -9.86 -8.03
C CYS A 101 2.67 -8.80 -7.08
N ASN A 102 3.02 -9.16 -5.84
CA ASN A 102 3.61 -8.23 -4.89
C ASN A 102 5.00 -7.74 -5.33
N ILE A 103 5.85 -8.63 -5.86
CA ILE A 103 7.14 -8.23 -6.44
C ILE A 103 6.92 -7.24 -7.58
N SER A 104 5.98 -7.52 -8.48
CA SER A 104 5.62 -6.64 -9.59
C SER A 104 5.16 -5.26 -9.09
N ILE A 105 4.27 -5.20 -8.10
CA ILE A 105 3.78 -3.95 -7.51
C ILE A 105 4.92 -3.13 -6.88
N VAL A 106 5.79 -3.77 -6.09
CA VAL A 106 6.93 -3.09 -5.46
C VAL A 106 7.92 -2.59 -6.51
N THR A 107 8.23 -3.40 -7.51
CA THR A 107 9.11 -3.02 -8.61
C THR A 107 8.56 -1.81 -9.36
N TYR A 108 7.30 -1.88 -9.78
CA TYR A 108 6.59 -0.77 -10.43
C TYR A 108 6.69 0.53 -9.62
N SER A 109 6.42 0.51 -8.33
CA SER A 109 6.39 1.70 -7.47
C SER A 109 7.78 2.29 -7.13
N THR A 110 8.87 1.54 -7.38
CA THR A 110 10.24 1.99 -7.09
C THR A 110 11.03 2.39 -8.32
N LEU A 111 10.66 1.88 -9.49
CA LEU A 111 11.37 2.13 -10.76
C LEU A 111 11.39 3.59 -11.16
N ASP A 112 10.31 4.34 -10.91
CA ASP A 112 10.22 5.76 -11.23
C ASP A 112 11.39 6.55 -10.62
N ASN A 113 11.69 6.33 -9.34
CA ASN A 113 12.80 7.00 -8.67
C ASN A 113 14.17 6.63 -9.28
N ILE A 114 14.34 5.38 -9.71
CA ILE A 114 15.58 4.91 -10.34
C ILE A 114 15.75 5.58 -11.70
N VAL A 115 14.70 5.63 -12.52
CA VAL A 115 14.72 6.26 -13.83
C VAL A 115 14.97 7.77 -13.70
N ILE A 116 14.24 8.46 -12.82
CA ILE A 116 14.41 9.89 -12.59
C ILE A 116 15.85 10.19 -12.10
N SER A 117 16.39 9.40 -11.17
CA SER A 117 17.76 9.61 -10.67
C SER A 117 18.80 9.41 -11.74
N SER A 118 18.62 8.43 -12.62
CA SER A 118 19.58 8.06 -13.64
C SER A 118 19.64 9.03 -14.83
N PHE A 119 18.50 9.59 -15.23
CA PHE A 119 18.42 10.44 -16.43
C PHE A 119 18.29 11.93 -16.13
N ILE A 120 17.73 12.32 -14.98
CA ILE A 120 17.42 13.72 -14.70
C ILE A 120 18.24 14.24 -13.52
N GLY A 121 18.46 13.41 -12.49
CA GLY A 121 19.28 13.73 -11.33
C GLY A 121 18.55 13.70 -9.99
N LEU A 122 19.34 13.80 -8.92
CA LEU A 122 18.83 13.64 -7.54
C LEU A 122 17.86 14.74 -7.09
N THR A 123 18.05 15.97 -7.58
CA THR A 123 17.14 17.08 -7.27
C THR A 123 15.74 16.81 -7.82
N ALA A 124 15.65 16.26 -9.03
CA ALA A 124 14.38 15.87 -9.63
C ALA A 124 13.67 14.75 -8.84
N VAL A 125 14.44 13.76 -8.33
CA VAL A 125 13.92 12.72 -7.44
C VAL A 125 13.36 13.33 -6.16
N ALA A 126 14.06 14.29 -5.55
CA ALA A 126 13.59 14.94 -4.33
C ALA A 126 12.26 15.69 -4.57
N ILE A 127 12.16 16.46 -5.66
CA ILE A 127 10.93 17.17 -6.04
C ILE A 127 9.79 16.17 -6.24
N TYR A 128 9.99 15.15 -7.10
CA TYR A 128 9.01 14.11 -7.38
C TYR A 128 8.56 13.38 -6.11
N SER A 129 9.49 12.98 -5.25
CA SER A 129 9.19 12.27 -4.01
C SER A 129 8.35 13.10 -3.03
N ASN A 130 8.55 14.41 -2.99
CA ASN A 130 7.73 15.29 -2.14
C ASN A 130 6.29 15.39 -2.66
N TYR A 131 6.10 15.50 -3.98
CA TYR A 131 4.76 15.42 -4.57
C TYR A 131 4.13 14.05 -4.28
N MET A 132 4.86 12.96 -4.48
CA MET A 132 4.37 11.61 -4.17
C MET A 132 4.06 11.39 -2.68
N THR A 133 4.65 12.15 -1.77
CA THR A 133 4.33 12.09 -0.34
C THR A 133 2.89 12.52 -0.07
N ILE A 134 2.43 13.60 -0.71
CA ILE A 134 1.03 14.05 -0.60
C ILE A 134 0.09 13.04 -1.23
N TYR A 135 0.41 12.59 -2.45
CA TYR A 135 -0.33 11.52 -3.12
C TYR A 135 -0.53 10.31 -2.20
N LYS A 136 0.55 9.79 -1.62
CA LYS A 136 0.53 8.64 -0.72
C LYS A 136 -0.27 8.89 0.56
N ALA A 137 -0.20 10.10 1.12
CA ALA A 137 -0.95 10.46 2.31
C ALA A 137 -2.47 10.41 2.06
N VAL A 138 -2.94 10.99 0.96
CA VAL A 138 -4.37 10.97 0.59
C VAL A 138 -4.82 9.55 0.22
N ASN A 139 -4.03 8.83 -0.58
CA ASN A 139 -4.31 7.44 -0.96
C ASN A 139 -4.40 6.54 0.27
N GLN A 140 -3.55 6.74 1.28
CA GLN A 140 -3.58 5.94 2.51
C GLN A 140 -4.92 6.00 3.24
N LEU A 141 -5.63 7.13 3.21
CA LEU A 141 -6.98 7.24 3.78
C LEU A 141 -7.97 6.32 3.05
N VAL A 142 -7.91 6.27 1.72
CA VAL A 142 -8.76 5.39 0.92
C VAL A 142 -8.41 3.91 1.13
N VAL A 143 -7.11 3.59 1.22
CA VAL A 143 -6.64 2.23 1.53
C VAL A 143 -7.11 1.77 2.92
N MET A 144 -7.25 2.68 3.90
CA MET A 144 -7.83 2.34 5.21
C MET A 144 -9.30 1.93 5.08
N ILE A 145 -10.10 2.68 4.30
CA ILE A 145 -11.51 2.33 4.02
C ILE A 145 -11.58 0.96 3.36
N ARG A 146 -10.81 0.74 2.29
CA ARG A 146 -10.74 -0.55 1.60
C ARG A 146 -10.36 -1.70 2.54
N SER A 147 -9.36 -1.50 3.40
CA SER A 147 -8.88 -2.51 4.34
C SER A 147 -9.94 -2.90 5.36
N ALA A 148 -10.77 -1.96 5.79
CA ALA A 148 -11.88 -2.24 6.71
C ALA A 148 -12.96 -3.12 6.08
N MET A 149 -13.16 -3.00 4.76
CA MET A 149 -14.18 -3.76 4.02
C MET A 149 -13.71 -5.14 3.59
N GLN A 150 -12.41 -5.39 3.53
CA GLN A 150 -11.81 -6.57 2.91
C GLN A 150 -12.34 -7.90 3.47
N ALA A 151 -12.50 -8.00 4.79
CA ALA A 151 -12.99 -9.22 5.43
C ALA A 151 -14.47 -9.48 5.12
N SER A 152 -15.29 -8.42 5.02
CA SER A 152 -16.71 -8.51 4.66
C SER A 152 -16.87 -8.96 3.21
N VAL A 153 -16.09 -8.37 2.28
CA VAL A 153 -16.12 -8.75 0.87
C VAL A 153 -15.64 -10.19 0.67
N GLY A 154 -14.57 -10.61 1.37
CA GLY A 154 -14.12 -12.00 1.33
C GLY A 154 -15.21 -12.99 1.78
N ASN A 155 -15.99 -12.64 2.80
CA ASN A 155 -17.14 -13.45 3.23
C ASN A 155 -18.28 -13.44 2.20
N SER A 156 -18.56 -12.29 1.56
CA SER A 156 -19.56 -12.18 0.49
C SER A 156 -19.20 -13.04 -0.71
N VAL A 157 -17.93 -12.98 -1.16
CA VAL A 157 -17.41 -13.81 -2.27
C VAL A 157 -17.58 -15.30 -2.00
N ALA A 158 -17.43 -15.73 -0.73
CA ALA A 158 -17.56 -17.14 -0.36
C ALA A 158 -19.01 -17.65 -0.23
N LYS A 159 -19.97 -16.76 0.07
CA LYS A 159 -21.34 -17.17 0.42
C LYS A 159 -22.40 -16.73 -0.58
N GLU A 160 -22.18 -15.63 -1.27
CA GLU A 160 -23.18 -15.02 -2.13
C GLU A 160 -23.01 -15.42 -3.60
N THR A 161 -24.03 -15.17 -4.40
CA THR A 161 -24.04 -15.47 -5.83
C THR A 161 -23.10 -14.54 -6.61
N LEU A 162 -22.60 -15.02 -7.75
CA LEU A 162 -21.76 -14.20 -8.64
C LEU A 162 -22.47 -12.90 -9.06
N SER A 163 -23.77 -12.97 -9.40
CA SER A 163 -24.55 -11.80 -9.81
C SER A 163 -24.61 -10.73 -8.73
N LYS A 164 -24.77 -11.13 -7.46
CA LYS A 164 -24.74 -10.20 -6.32
C LYS A 164 -23.35 -9.58 -6.15
N ASN A 165 -22.30 -10.38 -6.18
CA ASN A 165 -20.94 -9.89 -6.06
C ASN A 165 -20.58 -8.91 -7.18
N LEU A 166 -21.02 -9.15 -8.44
CA LEU A 166 -20.82 -8.21 -9.53
C LEU A 166 -21.57 -6.89 -9.31
N TYR A 167 -22.83 -6.95 -8.84
CA TYR A 167 -23.59 -5.75 -8.49
C TYR A 167 -22.88 -4.94 -7.39
N ASP A 168 -22.38 -5.60 -6.36
CA ASP A 168 -21.65 -4.97 -5.26
C ASP A 168 -20.35 -4.33 -5.75
N VAL A 169 -19.62 -4.96 -6.69
CA VAL A 169 -18.41 -4.35 -7.34
C VAL A 169 -18.77 -3.01 -7.97
N TYR A 170 -19.87 -2.93 -8.74
CA TYR A 170 -20.29 -1.67 -9.38
C TYR A 170 -20.66 -0.60 -8.35
N GLN A 171 -21.32 -0.98 -7.26
CA GLN A 171 -21.65 -0.04 -6.19
C GLN A 171 -20.40 0.51 -5.50
N TRP A 172 -19.44 -0.36 -5.17
CA TRP A 172 -18.18 0.08 -4.59
C TRP A 172 -17.35 0.91 -5.56
N GLN A 173 -17.34 0.55 -6.84
CA GLN A 173 -16.67 1.34 -7.86
C GLN A 173 -17.27 2.74 -7.97
N PHE A 174 -18.60 2.86 -7.93
CA PHE A 174 -19.27 4.15 -7.92
C PHE A 174 -18.89 4.99 -6.69
N MET A 175 -18.89 4.38 -5.50
CA MET A 175 -18.48 5.06 -4.27
C MET A 175 -17.02 5.55 -4.35
N PHE A 176 -16.09 4.69 -4.78
CA PHE A 176 -14.69 5.10 -4.94
C PHE A 176 -14.52 6.17 -6.03
N SER A 177 -15.36 6.18 -7.07
CA SER A 177 -15.34 7.23 -8.09
C SER A 177 -15.76 8.58 -7.54
N ILE A 178 -16.75 8.64 -6.64
CA ILE A 178 -17.14 9.88 -5.94
C ILE A 178 -15.96 10.39 -5.11
N ILE A 179 -15.31 9.50 -4.33
CA ILE A 179 -14.15 9.87 -3.52
C ILE A 179 -13.01 10.35 -4.41
N ALA A 180 -12.73 9.64 -5.50
CA ALA A 180 -11.69 10.01 -6.47
C ALA A 180 -11.92 11.42 -7.05
N THR A 181 -13.14 11.70 -7.50
CA THR A 181 -13.51 12.99 -8.09
C THR A 181 -13.38 14.12 -7.06
N TRP A 182 -13.86 13.91 -5.84
CA TRP A 182 -13.74 14.90 -4.77
C TRP A 182 -12.28 15.18 -4.43
N CYS A 183 -11.49 14.14 -4.18
CA CYS A 183 -10.08 14.30 -3.86
C CYS A 183 -9.29 14.91 -5.03
N ALA A 184 -9.59 14.52 -6.28
CA ALA A 184 -8.95 15.10 -7.46
C ALA A 184 -9.21 16.60 -7.59
N ALA A 185 -10.46 17.04 -7.40
CA ALA A 185 -10.79 18.46 -7.42
C ALA A 185 -10.03 19.24 -6.34
N CYS A 186 -9.98 18.72 -5.11
CA CYS A 186 -9.19 19.30 -4.03
C CYS A 186 -7.69 19.34 -4.36
N MET A 187 -7.14 18.25 -4.91
CA MET A 187 -5.73 18.18 -5.28
C MET A 187 -5.39 19.19 -6.40
N ILE A 188 -6.20 19.31 -7.44
CA ILE A 188 -5.96 20.30 -8.51
C ILE A 188 -5.89 21.72 -7.95
N CYS A 189 -6.81 22.05 -7.03
CA CYS A 189 -6.86 23.40 -6.45
C CYS A 189 -5.76 23.68 -5.42
N LEU A 190 -5.42 22.70 -4.59
CA LEU A 190 -4.61 22.90 -3.41
C LEU A 190 -3.15 22.44 -3.56
N TYR A 191 -2.84 21.59 -4.53
CA TYR A 191 -1.52 20.96 -4.65
C TYR A 191 -0.42 22.01 -4.84
N GLN A 192 -0.52 22.83 -5.86
CA GLN A 192 0.48 23.86 -6.15
C GLN A 192 0.62 24.91 -5.04
N PRO A 193 -0.47 25.49 -4.49
CA PRO A 193 -0.37 26.42 -3.37
C PRO A 193 0.30 25.82 -2.14
N PHE A 194 -0.04 24.56 -1.82
CA PHE A 194 0.58 23.86 -0.70
C PHE A 194 2.08 23.61 -0.94
N MET A 195 2.46 23.12 -2.11
CA MET A 195 3.86 22.86 -2.44
C MET A 195 4.69 24.14 -2.47
N LYS A 196 4.14 25.24 -2.97
CA LYS A 196 4.77 26.57 -2.91
C LYS A 196 5.07 26.99 -1.48
N MET A 197 4.11 26.81 -0.57
CA MET A 197 4.28 27.14 0.84
C MET A 197 5.29 26.22 1.54
N TRP A 198 5.31 24.92 1.18
CA TRP A 198 6.13 23.92 1.83
C TRP A 198 7.58 23.88 1.33
N MET A 199 7.78 23.96 0.00
CA MET A 199 9.09 23.77 -0.64
C MET A 199 9.66 25.04 -1.28
N GLY A 200 8.83 26.07 -1.46
CA GLY A 200 9.17 27.30 -2.19
C GLY A 200 8.96 27.19 -3.70
N GLU A 201 8.97 28.32 -4.38
CA GLU A 201 8.65 28.42 -5.82
C GLU A 201 9.66 27.69 -6.72
N ALA A 202 10.93 27.65 -6.32
CA ALA A 202 12.01 27.07 -7.14
C ALA A 202 11.92 25.54 -7.33
N LEU A 203 11.14 24.85 -6.48
CA LEU A 203 11.03 23.40 -6.47
C LEU A 203 9.63 22.90 -6.89
N LEU A 204 8.89 23.73 -7.63
CA LEU A 204 7.57 23.37 -8.13
C LEU A 204 7.67 22.59 -9.44
N LEU A 205 6.85 21.53 -9.55
CA LEU A 205 6.62 20.85 -10.83
C LEU A 205 5.73 21.73 -11.74
N PRO A 206 5.90 21.64 -13.05
CA PRO A 206 4.97 22.22 -14.00
C PRO A 206 3.53 21.75 -13.76
N LEU A 207 2.55 22.62 -13.96
CA LEU A 207 1.13 22.29 -13.71
C LEU A 207 0.67 21.06 -14.51
N LYS A 208 1.19 20.84 -15.72
CA LYS A 208 0.90 19.64 -16.53
C LYS A 208 1.26 18.34 -15.81
N ASP A 209 2.40 18.31 -15.12
CA ASP A 209 2.85 17.11 -14.40
C ASP A 209 2.00 16.88 -13.15
N VAL A 210 1.57 17.95 -12.49
CA VAL A 210 0.63 17.85 -11.35
C VAL A 210 -0.72 17.29 -11.81
N ILE A 211 -1.22 17.73 -12.97
CA ILE A 211 -2.46 17.19 -13.55
C ILE A 211 -2.31 15.69 -13.85
N LEU A 212 -1.17 15.25 -14.40
CA LEU A 212 -0.90 13.82 -14.63
C LEU A 212 -0.92 13.02 -13.32
N ILE A 213 -0.29 13.53 -12.26
CA ILE A 213 -0.33 12.92 -10.92
C ILE A 213 -1.77 12.77 -10.43
N VAL A 214 -2.61 13.80 -10.61
CA VAL A 214 -4.01 13.77 -10.16
C VAL A 214 -4.85 12.81 -11.00
N ILE A 215 -4.61 12.72 -12.31
CA ILE A 215 -5.27 11.72 -13.17
C ILE A 215 -4.90 10.31 -12.72
N TRP A 216 -3.62 10.05 -12.53
CA TRP A 216 -3.14 8.75 -12.03
C TRP A 216 -3.74 8.41 -10.66
N PHE A 217 -3.76 9.37 -9.73
CA PHE A 217 -4.44 9.23 -8.44
C PHE A 217 -5.90 8.81 -8.61
N SER A 218 -6.63 9.47 -9.51
CA SER A 218 -8.05 9.17 -9.73
C SER A 218 -8.27 7.75 -10.24
N ILE A 219 -7.44 7.30 -11.19
CA ILE A 219 -7.48 5.95 -11.72
C ILE A 219 -7.18 4.92 -10.61
N ASP A 220 -6.14 5.17 -9.79
CA ASP A 220 -5.76 4.28 -8.70
C ASP A 220 -6.90 4.13 -7.66
N ILE A 221 -7.56 5.24 -7.30
CA ILE A 221 -8.68 5.19 -6.35
C ILE A 221 -9.87 4.41 -6.93
N VAL A 222 -10.23 4.60 -8.19
CA VAL A 222 -11.32 3.85 -8.82
C VAL A 222 -11.02 2.35 -8.87
N GLN A 223 -9.78 1.97 -9.07
CA GLN A 223 -9.35 0.56 -9.09
C GLN A 223 -9.41 -0.12 -7.71
N GLN A 224 -9.55 0.62 -6.60
CA GLN A 224 -9.59 0.03 -5.26
C GLN A 224 -10.76 -0.96 -5.09
N ALA A 225 -11.89 -0.76 -5.78
CA ALA A 225 -13.01 -1.70 -5.79
C ALA A 225 -12.61 -3.06 -6.39
N HIS A 226 -11.93 -3.06 -7.52
CA HIS A 226 -11.47 -4.29 -8.15
C HIS A 226 -10.43 -5.00 -7.30
N PHE A 227 -9.47 -4.25 -6.75
CA PHE A 227 -8.44 -4.80 -5.87
C PHE A 227 -9.04 -5.47 -4.62
N LEU A 228 -10.14 -4.93 -4.09
CA LEU A 228 -10.87 -5.48 -2.96
C LEU A 228 -11.41 -6.89 -3.27
N TYR A 229 -12.03 -7.06 -4.45
CA TYR A 229 -12.59 -8.35 -4.89
C TYR A 229 -11.50 -9.33 -5.34
N ILE A 230 -10.44 -8.89 -6.01
CA ILE A 230 -9.28 -9.71 -6.35
C ILE A 230 -8.68 -10.34 -5.08
N THR A 231 -8.51 -9.50 -4.04
CA THR A 231 -7.96 -9.96 -2.76
C THR A 231 -8.93 -10.90 -2.04
N GLY A 232 -10.24 -10.59 -2.05
CA GLY A 232 -11.28 -11.42 -1.45
C GLY A 232 -11.43 -12.79 -2.11
N SER A 233 -11.32 -12.84 -3.43
CA SER A 233 -11.43 -14.08 -4.23
C SER A 233 -10.13 -14.87 -4.30
N GLY A 234 -8.98 -14.25 -4.00
CA GLY A 234 -7.66 -14.88 -4.11
C GLY A 234 -7.19 -15.11 -5.54
N LEU A 235 -7.64 -14.31 -6.52
CA LEU A 235 -7.36 -14.42 -7.96
C LEU A 235 -5.93 -13.98 -8.35
N TRP A 236 -4.98 -14.10 -7.43
CA TRP A 236 -3.61 -13.64 -7.67
C TRP A 236 -2.85 -14.48 -8.69
N ASN A 237 -3.18 -15.78 -8.76
CA ASN A 237 -2.50 -16.69 -9.69
C ASN A 237 -2.92 -16.45 -11.13
N GLU A 238 -4.17 -16.08 -11.36
CA GLU A 238 -4.74 -15.75 -12.66
C GLU A 238 -4.19 -14.42 -13.19
N LEU A 239 -3.97 -13.47 -12.28
CA LEU A 239 -3.53 -12.11 -12.64
C LEU A 239 -2.01 -11.93 -12.71
N LYS A 240 -1.22 -12.90 -12.27
CA LYS A 240 0.26 -12.76 -12.20
C LYS A 240 0.91 -12.34 -13.51
N TYR A 241 0.43 -12.88 -14.65
CA TYR A 241 0.97 -12.54 -15.97
C TYR A 241 0.64 -11.10 -16.38
N SER A 242 -0.56 -10.61 -16.05
CA SER A 242 -0.94 -9.21 -16.26
C SER A 242 -0.07 -8.27 -15.44
N TYR A 243 0.21 -8.61 -14.18
CA TYR A 243 1.11 -7.81 -13.34
C TYR A 243 2.55 -7.79 -13.86
N ILE A 244 3.08 -8.93 -14.31
CA ILE A 244 4.41 -8.99 -14.95
C ILE A 244 4.43 -8.13 -16.21
N PHE A 245 3.44 -8.31 -17.11
CA PHE A 245 3.36 -7.54 -18.34
C PHE A 245 3.32 -6.04 -18.07
N ASN A 246 2.43 -5.60 -17.17
CA ASN A 246 2.32 -4.19 -16.78
C ASN A 246 3.63 -3.64 -16.23
N THR A 247 4.34 -4.40 -15.40
CA THR A 247 5.63 -3.96 -14.84
C THR A 247 6.71 -3.84 -15.91
N CYS A 248 6.81 -4.82 -16.81
CA CYS A 248 7.77 -4.79 -17.90
C CYS A 248 7.47 -3.65 -18.90
N PHE A 249 6.19 -3.46 -19.21
CA PHE A 249 5.74 -2.40 -20.11
C PHE A 249 5.99 -1.00 -19.52
N ASN A 250 5.64 -0.81 -18.24
CA ASN A 250 5.92 0.43 -17.53
C ASN A 250 7.42 0.72 -17.46
N LEU A 251 8.25 -0.29 -17.16
CA LEU A 251 9.71 -0.12 -17.16
C LEU A 251 10.21 0.36 -18.51
N LEU A 252 9.75 -0.25 -19.59
CA LEU A 252 10.14 0.11 -20.96
C LEU A 252 9.69 1.54 -21.30
N LEU A 253 8.45 1.91 -20.98
CA LEU A 253 7.94 3.26 -21.19
C LEU A 253 8.70 4.28 -20.36
N ASN A 254 8.90 4.04 -19.07
CA ASN A 254 9.66 4.93 -18.19
C ASN A 254 11.08 5.17 -18.70
N PHE A 255 11.75 4.12 -19.19
CA PHE A 255 13.08 4.25 -19.76
C PHE A 255 13.09 5.08 -21.04
N LEU A 256 12.16 4.82 -21.96
CA LEU A 256 12.06 5.54 -23.24
C LEU A 256 11.60 6.99 -23.05
N LEU A 257 10.46 7.18 -22.37
CA LEU A 257 9.86 8.50 -22.20
C LEU A 257 10.59 9.34 -21.16
N GLY A 258 11.11 8.74 -20.09
CA GLY A 258 11.92 9.42 -19.09
C GLY A 258 13.17 10.04 -19.69
N LYS A 259 13.81 9.35 -20.66
CA LYS A 259 14.96 9.88 -21.40
C LYS A 259 14.58 11.02 -22.37
N LEU A 260 13.38 10.96 -22.98
CA LEU A 260 12.95 11.93 -24.00
C LEU A 260 12.29 13.17 -23.41
N ILE A 261 11.46 13.02 -22.40
CA ILE A 261 10.56 14.08 -21.91
C ILE A 261 10.78 14.35 -20.41
N GLY A 262 11.72 13.68 -19.77
CA GLY A 262 12.05 13.88 -18.36
C GLY A 262 10.95 13.35 -17.41
N ILE A 263 10.66 14.10 -16.32
CA ILE A 263 9.68 13.71 -15.30
C ILE A 263 8.29 13.46 -15.91
N THR A 264 7.87 14.30 -16.85
CA THR A 264 6.59 14.13 -17.56
C THR A 264 6.49 12.74 -18.22
N GLY A 265 7.60 12.25 -18.77
CA GLY A 265 7.66 10.93 -19.41
C GLY A 265 7.57 9.75 -18.44
N VAL A 266 7.93 9.95 -17.19
CA VAL A 266 7.78 8.94 -16.13
C VAL A 266 6.35 8.93 -15.57
N LEU A 267 5.63 10.06 -15.68
CA LEU A 267 4.26 10.19 -15.20
C LEU A 267 3.20 9.69 -16.21
N ILE A 268 3.58 9.48 -17.48
CA ILE A 268 2.72 8.94 -18.55
C ILE A 268 2.77 7.42 -18.56
#